data_db5f9435b84d2c8f9b50d0a99f7b7575
#
_entry.id   db5f9435b84d2c8f9b50d0a99f7b7575
#
_cell.length_a   1.000
_cell.length_b   1.000
_cell.length_c   1.000
_cell.angle_alpha   90.00
_cell.angle_beta   90.00
_cell.angle_gamma   90.00
#
_symmetry.space_group_name_H-M   'P 1'
#
loop_
_entity.id
_entity.type
_entity.pdbx_description
1 polymer ?
#
loop_
_entity_poly.entity_id
_entity_poly.type
_entity_poly.pdbx_seq_one_letter_code
_entity_poly.pdbx_strand_id
1 'polypeptide(L)'
;EDCLVIHDGDEEYRVEIPWQNMYSAPPAVEAADYDGDGDKEYYISTIQGTGTGVHVEGLYYVDVQKGTPKVSEYTNVVEDFDRRILAADTLDEQFHTLHVDFLDKNGKIDAQKSIDLDQTRLLQKLEGYTYKSIGVGAQIRYDFRGGQPFANVGVGINMNEMADLVYE
;
A
#
# COMPACT_ATOMS: atom_id res chain seq x y z
N GLU A 1 -8.13 -19.18 -17.84
CA GLU A 1 -7.57 -18.59 -16.62
C GLU A 1 -6.50 -17.61 -17.09
N ASP A 2 -6.59 -16.38 -16.64
CA ASP A 2 -5.64 -15.34 -17.01
C ASP A 2 -4.35 -15.61 -16.23
N CYS A 3 -3.23 -15.74 -16.94
CA CYS A 3 -1.91 -15.88 -16.34
C CYS A 3 -1.00 -14.77 -16.87
N LEU A 4 -0.05 -14.35 -16.05
CA LEU A 4 1.04 -13.50 -16.48
C LEU A 4 2.15 -14.39 -17.06
N VAL A 5 2.81 -13.88 -18.09
CA VAL A 5 3.97 -14.53 -18.70
C VAL A 5 5.16 -13.61 -18.50
N ILE A 6 6.17 -14.11 -17.81
CA ILE A 6 7.46 -13.43 -17.63
C ILE A 6 8.39 -13.94 -18.70
N HIS A 7 8.95 -13.04 -19.52
CA HIS A 7 10.00 -13.35 -20.49
C HIS A 7 11.33 -12.82 -19.94
N ASP A 8 12.28 -13.71 -19.69
CA ASP A 8 13.65 -13.37 -19.28
C ASP A 8 14.67 -14.04 -20.21
N GLY A 9 15.15 -13.26 -21.16
CA GLY A 9 15.98 -13.79 -22.25
C GLY A 9 15.22 -14.79 -23.10
N ASP A 10 15.71 -16.02 -23.16
CA ASP A 10 15.10 -17.14 -23.89
C ASP A 10 14.14 -17.97 -23.02
N GLU A 11 14.01 -17.63 -21.75
CA GLU A 11 13.16 -18.32 -20.79
C GLU A 11 11.76 -17.71 -20.73
N GLU A 12 10.74 -18.55 -20.51
CA GLU A 12 9.35 -18.14 -20.34
C GLU A 12 8.76 -18.80 -19.10
N TYR A 13 8.27 -17.98 -18.16
CA TYR A 13 7.64 -18.44 -16.92
C TYR A 13 6.17 -18.02 -16.87
N ARG A 14 5.27 -18.97 -16.62
CA ARG A 14 3.85 -18.70 -16.44
C ARG A 14 3.51 -18.67 -14.98
N VAL A 15 2.91 -17.57 -14.53
CA VAL A 15 2.53 -17.34 -13.15
C VAL A 15 1.05 -16.99 -13.04
N GLU A 16 0.36 -17.66 -12.13
CA GLU A 16 -1.04 -17.36 -11.82
C GLU A 16 -1.09 -16.33 -10.71
N ILE A 17 -1.34 -15.07 -11.09
CA ILE A 17 -1.48 -13.94 -10.19
C ILE A 17 -2.81 -13.28 -10.48
N PRO A 18 -3.67 -13.03 -9.46
CA PRO A 18 -4.91 -12.30 -9.65
C PRO A 18 -4.66 -10.91 -10.23
N TRP A 19 -5.35 -10.60 -11.31
CA TRP A 19 -5.22 -9.33 -12.00
C TRP A 19 -6.56 -8.91 -12.58
N GLN A 20 -6.98 -7.70 -12.26
CA GLN A 20 -8.17 -7.11 -12.86
C GLN A 20 -7.78 -6.32 -14.12
N ASN A 21 -8.01 -6.93 -15.27
CA ASN A 21 -7.73 -6.32 -16.58
C ASN A 21 -8.75 -5.22 -16.99
N MET A 22 -9.51 -4.67 -16.04
CA MET A 22 -10.61 -3.75 -16.38
C MET A 22 -10.16 -2.36 -16.84
N TYR A 23 -8.90 -1.97 -16.61
CA TYR A 23 -8.46 -0.58 -16.77
C TYR A 23 -7.17 -0.39 -17.56
N SER A 24 -6.73 -1.39 -18.31
CA SER A 24 -5.58 -1.27 -19.22
C SER A 24 -4.24 -0.90 -18.57
N ALA A 25 -4.15 -0.91 -17.26
CA ALA A 25 -2.87 -0.69 -16.59
C ALA A 25 -2.13 -2.03 -16.49
N PRO A 26 -0.96 -2.15 -17.12
CA PRO A 26 -0.16 -3.36 -17.00
C PRO A 26 0.34 -3.51 -15.57
N PRO A 27 0.64 -4.75 -15.14
CA PRO A 27 1.36 -4.98 -13.90
C PRO A 27 2.68 -4.20 -13.86
N ALA A 28 3.03 -3.65 -12.71
CA ALA A 28 4.38 -3.13 -12.49
C ALA A 28 5.29 -4.30 -12.08
N VAL A 29 6.47 -4.36 -12.67
CA VAL A 29 7.43 -5.45 -12.43
C VAL A 29 8.79 -4.87 -12.14
N GLU A 30 9.44 -5.34 -11.09
CA GLU A 30 10.85 -5.12 -10.78
C GLU A 30 11.54 -6.48 -10.69
N ALA A 31 12.72 -6.60 -11.30
CA ALA A 31 13.46 -7.84 -11.37
C ALA A 31 14.90 -7.63 -10.94
N ALA A 32 15.39 -8.47 -10.02
CA ALA A 32 16.78 -8.51 -9.61
C ALA A 32 17.09 -9.87 -8.96
N ASP A 33 18.36 -10.18 -8.81
CA ASP A 33 18.84 -11.28 -7.98
C ASP A 33 18.83 -10.78 -6.52
N TYR A 34 17.75 -11.06 -5.81
CA TYR A 34 17.51 -10.54 -4.45
C TYR A 34 18.15 -11.40 -3.36
N ASP A 35 18.31 -12.69 -3.59
CA ASP A 35 18.89 -13.62 -2.62
C ASP A 35 20.36 -13.97 -2.90
N GLY A 36 20.88 -13.59 -4.07
CA GLY A 36 22.29 -13.74 -4.45
C GLY A 36 22.63 -15.13 -4.97
N ASP A 37 21.65 -15.90 -5.42
CA ASP A 37 21.85 -17.25 -5.94
C ASP A 37 22.20 -17.30 -7.45
N GLY A 38 22.07 -16.16 -8.14
CA GLY A 38 22.41 -15.95 -9.55
C GLY A 38 21.22 -16.04 -10.50
N ASP A 39 20.05 -16.45 -10.03
CA ASP A 39 18.79 -16.38 -10.78
C ASP A 39 18.09 -15.05 -10.47
N LYS A 40 17.05 -14.67 -11.22
CA LYS A 40 16.28 -13.46 -10.95
C LYS A 40 14.97 -13.79 -10.27
N GLU A 41 14.64 -12.99 -9.26
CA GLU A 41 13.32 -12.91 -8.69
C GLU A 41 12.59 -11.69 -9.23
N TYR A 42 11.26 -11.71 -9.08
CA TYR A 42 10.38 -10.65 -9.56
C TYR A 42 9.44 -10.18 -8.47
N TYR A 43 9.42 -8.87 -8.21
CA TYR A 43 8.29 -8.26 -7.54
C TYR A 43 7.28 -7.79 -8.59
N ILE A 44 6.03 -8.17 -8.41
CA ILE A 44 4.94 -7.86 -9.34
C ILE A 44 3.81 -7.19 -8.56
N SER A 45 3.46 -5.96 -8.95
CA SER A 45 2.25 -5.30 -8.45
C SER A 45 1.15 -5.35 -9.48
N THR A 46 -0.06 -5.72 -9.05
CA THR A 46 -1.25 -5.78 -9.90
C THR A 46 -2.42 -5.05 -9.27
N ILE A 47 -3.24 -4.40 -10.09
CA ILE A 47 -4.48 -3.77 -9.61
C ILE A 47 -5.49 -4.86 -9.24
N GLN A 48 -5.93 -4.86 -8.00
CA GLN A 48 -6.92 -5.79 -7.43
C GLN A 48 -8.32 -5.18 -7.39
N GLY A 49 -8.41 -3.86 -7.25
CA GLY A 49 -9.68 -3.16 -7.19
C GLY A 49 -9.53 -1.67 -7.40
N THR A 50 -10.52 -1.09 -8.09
CA THR A 50 -10.60 0.35 -8.30
C THR A 50 -12.04 0.83 -8.18
N GLY A 51 -12.22 2.08 -7.77
CA GLY A 51 -13.53 2.72 -7.67
C GLY A 51 -13.37 4.18 -7.25
N THR A 52 -14.47 4.85 -6.95
CA THR A 52 -14.41 6.21 -6.43
C THR A 52 -13.74 6.21 -5.05
N GLY A 53 -12.53 6.77 -4.98
CA GLY A 53 -11.72 6.78 -3.75
C GLY A 53 -11.09 5.44 -3.38
N VAL A 54 -11.16 4.43 -4.27
CA VAL A 54 -10.60 3.10 -4.06
C VAL A 54 -9.56 2.80 -5.12
N HIS A 55 -8.37 2.41 -4.69
CA HIS A 55 -7.31 1.86 -5.54
C HIS A 55 -6.49 0.88 -4.73
N VAL A 56 -6.66 -0.40 -4.99
CA VAL A 56 -5.98 -1.45 -4.24
C VAL A 56 -5.13 -2.27 -5.18
N GLU A 57 -3.85 -2.33 -4.89
CA GLU A 57 -2.90 -3.21 -5.56
C GLU A 57 -2.52 -4.38 -4.66
N GLY A 58 -2.25 -5.54 -5.27
CA GLY A 58 -1.61 -6.67 -4.63
C GLY A 58 -0.13 -6.71 -4.99
N LEU A 59 0.72 -7.13 -4.08
CA LEU A 59 2.15 -7.35 -4.31
C LEU A 59 2.48 -8.84 -4.23
N TYR A 60 3.16 -9.32 -5.27
CA TYR A 60 3.60 -10.70 -5.41
C TYR A 60 5.11 -10.76 -5.54
N TYR A 61 5.71 -11.75 -4.91
CA TYR A 61 7.10 -12.13 -5.09
C TYR A 61 7.14 -13.47 -5.84
N VAL A 62 7.88 -13.50 -6.94
CA VAL A 62 8.09 -14.69 -7.75
C VAL A 62 9.57 -15.05 -7.69
N ASP A 63 9.83 -16.19 -7.12
CA ASP A 63 11.15 -16.81 -7.05
C ASP A 63 11.20 -17.95 -8.08
N VAL A 64 12.21 -17.93 -8.96
CA VAL A 64 12.36 -18.96 -10.00
C VAL A 64 13.42 -19.96 -9.58
N GLN A 65 12.98 -21.08 -9.02
CA GLN A 65 13.88 -22.14 -8.58
C GLN A 65 14.01 -23.22 -9.64
N LYS A 66 15.18 -23.33 -10.25
CA LYS A 66 15.48 -24.34 -11.29
C LYS A 66 14.47 -24.35 -12.45
N GLY A 67 14.10 -23.17 -12.93
CA GLY A 67 13.13 -22.99 -14.00
C GLY A 67 11.67 -23.15 -13.60
N THR A 68 11.37 -23.28 -12.31
CA THR A 68 9.99 -23.38 -11.81
C THR A 68 9.67 -22.15 -10.97
N PRO A 69 8.70 -21.31 -11.38
CA PRO A 69 8.28 -20.14 -10.62
C PRO A 69 7.48 -20.54 -9.38
N LYS A 70 7.83 -19.92 -8.25
CA LYS A 70 7.13 -20.04 -6.99
C LYS A 70 6.60 -18.66 -6.62
N VAL A 71 5.29 -18.54 -6.52
CA VAL A 71 4.61 -17.27 -6.20
C VAL A 71 4.30 -17.18 -4.72
N SER A 72 4.60 -16.04 -4.13
CA SER A 72 4.19 -15.68 -2.76
C SER A 72 3.49 -14.32 -2.80
N GLU A 73 2.36 -14.18 -2.11
CA GLU A 73 1.59 -12.94 -2.02
C GLU A 73 1.84 -12.23 -0.69
N TYR A 74 2.00 -10.92 -0.74
CA TYR A 74 2.03 -10.06 0.44
C TYR A 74 0.60 -9.64 0.81
N THR A 75 -0.01 -10.35 1.76
CA THR A 75 -1.44 -10.17 2.10
C THR A 75 -1.72 -9.23 3.26
N ASN A 76 -0.73 -8.90 4.10
CA ASN A 76 -0.97 -8.30 5.42
C ASN A 76 -0.56 -6.83 5.53
N VAL A 77 -0.34 -6.12 4.41
CA VAL A 77 0.10 -4.72 4.42
C VAL A 77 -0.85 -3.82 5.22
N VAL A 78 -2.15 -3.99 5.04
CA VAL A 78 -3.16 -3.19 5.77
C VAL A 78 -3.14 -3.46 7.26
N GLU A 79 -3.14 -4.72 7.66
CA GLU A 79 -3.12 -5.11 9.07
C GLU A 79 -1.84 -4.68 9.78
N ASP A 80 -0.70 -4.79 9.09
CA ASP A 80 0.59 -4.38 9.64
C ASP A 80 0.65 -2.86 9.79
N PHE A 81 0.08 -2.12 8.84
CA PHE A 81 0.01 -0.67 8.90
C PHE A 81 -0.96 -0.20 10.00
N ASP A 82 -2.15 -0.78 10.09
CA ASP A 82 -3.13 -0.50 11.16
C ASP A 82 -2.53 -0.72 12.55
N ARG A 83 -1.85 -1.84 12.76
CA ARG A 83 -1.19 -2.11 14.05
C ARG A 83 -0.12 -1.08 14.41
N ARG A 84 0.53 -0.48 13.41
CA ARG A 84 1.58 0.51 13.62
C ARG A 84 1.04 1.92 13.85
N ILE A 85 -0.13 2.24 13.33
CA ILE A 85 -0.75 3.57 13.44
C ILE A 85 -1.65 3.69 14.68
N LEU A 86 -2.31 2.62 15.10
CA LEU A 86 -3.43 2.63 16.04
C LEU A 86 -3.11 3.13 17.47
N ALA A 87 -1.88 3.49 17.80
CA ALA A 87 -1.56 3.73 19.19
C ALA A 87 -1.68 5.19 19.65
N ALA A 88 -1.58 6.17 18.79
CA ALA A 88 -1.73 7.56 19.21
C ALA A 88 -1.91 8.50 18.02
N ASP A 89 -3.10 8.59 17.55
CA ASP A 89 -3.51 9.71 16.72
C ASP A 89 -4.16 10.78 17.62
N THR A 90 -3.67 11.98 17.54
CA THR A 90 -4.29 13.13 18.20
C THR A 90 -4.49 14.24 17.19
N LEU A 91 -5.71 14.71 17.10
CA LEU A 91 -6.02 15.92 16.38
C LEU A 91 -5.99 17.09 17.34
N ASP A 92 -5.37 18.21 16.97
CA ASP A 92 -5.37 19.40 17.81
C ASP A 92 -6.80 19.96 17.98
N GLU A 93 -7.02 20.75 19.05
CA GLU A 93 -8.35 21.28 19.39
C GLU A 93 -8.93 22.20 18.30
N GLN A 94 -8.12 22.67 17.40
CA GLN A 94 -8.52 23.55 16.30
C GLN A 94 -8.68 22.80 14.98
N PHE A 95 -8.46 21.50 14.95
CA PHE A 95 -8.50 20.63 13.75
C PHE A 95 -7.52 21.03 12.64
N HIS A 96 -6.39 21.67 12.99
CA HIS A 96 -5.40 22.13 12.04
C HIS A 96 -4.29 21.09 11.80
N THR A 97 -3.94 20.32 12.82
CA THR A 97 -2.81 19.39 12.74
C THR A 97 -3.19 18.01 13.28
N LEU A 98 -3.00 17.01 12.44
CA LEU A 98 -3.10 15.60 12.85
C LEU A 98 -1.69 15.10 13.20
N HIS A 99 -1.51 14.63 14.41
CA HIS A 99 -0.29 13.99 14.87
C HIS A 99 -0.45 12.48 14.80
N VAL A 100 0.50 11.80 14.20
CA VAL A 100 0.48 10.34 14.03
C VAL A 100 1.79 9.76 14.53
N ASP A 101 1.68 8.82 15.45
CA ASP A 101 2.81 8.03 15.93
C ASP A 101 2.80 6.66 15.23
N PHE A 102 3.92 6.32 14.61
CA PHE A 102 4.14 5.01 14.02
C PHE A 102 4.91 4.12 14.98
N LEU A 103 4.37 2.97 15.29
CA LEU A 103 5.00 2.01 16.19
C LEU A 103 5.83 0.97 15.44
N ASP A 104 6.93 0.54 16.04
CA ASP A 104 7.66 -0.64 15.63
C ASP A 104 6.90 -1.93 16.03
N LYS A 105 7.46 -3.09 15.65
CA LYS A 105 6.89 -4.41 16.00
C LYS A 105 6.80 -4.69 17.51
N ASN A 106 7.46 -3.90 18.35
CA ASN A 106 7.48 -4.05 19.81
C ASN A 106 6.57 -3.02 20.50
N GLY A 107 5.84 -2.21 19.74
CA GLY A 107 4.97 -1.16 20.25
C GLY A 107 5.70 0.11 20.71
N LYS A 108 6.95 0.30 20.30
CA LYS A 108 7.69 1.54 20.52
C LYS A 108 7.46 2.50 19.38
N ILE A 109 7.44 3.80 19.67
CA ILE A 109 7.41 4.84 18.64
C ILE A 109 8.67 4.75 17.79
N ASP A 110 8.48 4.45 16.52
CA ASP A 110 9.53 4.35 15.49
C ASP A 110 9.67 5.66 14.71
N ALA A 111 8.53 6.29 14.41
CA ALA A 111 8.46 7.57 13.73
C ALA A 111 7.26 8.37 14.23
N GLN A 112 7.36 9.70 14.10
CA GLN A 112 6.26 10.62 14.38
C GLN A 112 6.07 11.53 13.17
N LYS A 113 4.83 11.82 12.81
CA LYS A 113 4.52 12.75 11.73
C LYS A 113 3.38 13.68 12.14
N SER A 114 3.54 14.94 11.79
CA SER A 114 2.47 15.94 11.88
C SER A 114 1.98 16.26 10.47
N ILE A 115 0.69 16.17 10.26
CA ILE A 115 0.04 16.46 8.98
C ILE A 115 -0.74 17.76 9.17
N ASP A 116 -0.34 18.80 8.42
CA ASP A 116 -1.03 20.08 8.40
C ASP A 116 -2.29 19.95 7.52
N LEU A 117 -3.45 19.99 8.16
CA LEU A 117 -4.74 19.87 7.49
C LEU A 117 -5.21 21.19 6.86
N ASP A 118 -4.63 22.34 7.26
CA ASP A 118 -4.96 23.65 6.69
C ASP A 118 -4.59 23.78 5.21
N GLN A 119 -3.54 23.08 4.80
CA GLN A 119 -3.12 23.03 3.39
C GLN A 119 -4.07 22.21 2.51
N THR A 120 -4.94 21.44 3.16
CA THR A 120 -5.97 20.69 2.47
C THR A 120 -7.24 21.54 2.44
N ARG A 121 -7.91 21.65 1.32
CA ARG A 121 -9.17 22.40 1.16
C ARG A 121 -10.33 21.82 2.00
N LEU A 122 -10.03 21.13 3.07
CA LEU A 122 -10.91 20.30 3.86
C LEU A 122 -11.54 21.02 5.05
N LEU A 123 -10.81 21.91 5.69
CA LEU A 123 -11.27 22.60 6.89
C LEU A 123 -12.57 23.38 6.66
N GLN A 124 -12.77 23.92 5.46
CA GLN A 124 -14.05 24.58 5.12
C GLN A 124 -15.27 23.64 5.12
N LYS A 125 -15.04 22.33 5.11
CA LYS A 125 -16.09 21.30 5.14
C LYS A 125 -16.25 20.61 6.48
N LEU A 126 -15.30 20.82 7.40
CA LEU A 126 -15.28 20.10 8.69
C LEU A 126 -16.01 20.85 9.82
N GLU A 127 -16.52 22.06 9.58
CA GLU A 127 -17.29 22.80 10.57
C GLU A 127 -18.51 21.98 11.02
N GLY A 128 -18.59 21.65 12.31
CA GLY A 128 -19.63 20.82 12.89
C GLY A 128 -19.35 19.32 12.95
N TYR A 129 -18.20 18.86 12.44
CA TYR A 129 -17.78 17.46 12.55
C TYR A 129 -16.89 17.21 13.78
N THR A 130 -16.94 15.99 14.28
CA THR A 130 -16.10 15.54 15.38
C THR A 130 -15.18 14.42 14.89
N TYR A 131 -13.90 14.58 15.10
CA TYR A 131 -12.91 13.56 14.84
C TYR A 131 -13.18 12.30 15.67
N LYS A 132 -13.04 11.12 15.08
CA LYS A 132 -13.14 9.83 15.77
C LYS A 132 -11.83 9.07 15.76
N SER A 133 -11.26 8.89 14.60
CA SER A 133 -10.04 8.08 14.42
C SER A 133 -9.44 8.31 13.05
N ILE A 134 -8.23 7.83 12.88
CA ILE A 134 -7.70 7.52 11.55
C ILE A 134 -7.88 6.03 11.27
N GLY A 135 -7.94 5.69 9.99
CA GLY A 135 -7.98 4.31 9.52
C GLY A 135 -7.18 4.17 8.24
N VAL A 136 -6.81 2.96 7.89
CA VAL A 136 -6.16 2.70 6.62
C VAL A 136 -7.21 2.81 5.51
N GLY A 137 -6.96 3.72 4.58
CA GLY A 137 -7.86 3.95 3.46
C GLY A 137 -7.84 2.81 2.44
N ALA A 138 -8.80 2.85 1.53
CA ALA A 138 -8.91 1.89 0.44
C ALA A 138 -7.93 2.21 -0.72
N GLN A 139 -6.81 2.86 -0.42
CA GLN A 139 -5.74 3.14 -1.39
C GLN A 139 -4.47 2.45 -0.93
N ILE A 140 -4.01 1.50 -1.75
CA ILE A 140 -2.76 0.77 -1.56
C ILE A 140 -2.09 0.72 -2.93
N ARG A 141 -0.87 1.26 -3.00
CA ARG A 141 -0.03 1.24 -4.20
C ARG A 141 1.35 0.79 -3.86
N TYR A 142 2.02 0.18 -4.80
CA TYR A 142 3.41 -0.23 -4.64
C TYR A 142 4.30 0.50 -5.62
N ASP A 143 5.38 1.10 -5.07
CA ASP A 143 6.50 1.64 -5.84
C ASP A 143 7.72 0.76 -5.65
N PHE A 144 8.60 0.75 -6.65
CA PHE A 144 9.88 0.07 -6.57
C PHE A 144 11.01 1.11 -6.54
N ARG A 145 11.85 1.05 -5.51
CA ARG A 145 12.96 1.99 -5.31
C ARG A 145 14.23 1.22 -4.95
N GLY A 146 15.23 1.29 -5.83
CA GLY A 146 16.48 0.57 -5.61
C GLY A 146 16.29 -0.94 -5.49
N GLY A 147 15.36 -1.50 -6.27
CA GLY A 147 15.05 -2.92 -6.26
C GLY A 147 14.17 -3.38 -5.10
N GLN A 148 13.71 -2.49 -4.22
CA GLN A 148 12.86 -2.84 -3.09
C GLN A 148 11.43 -2.31 -3.28
N PRO A 149 10.39 -3.10 -2.90
CA PRO A 149 9.02 -2.64 -2.91
C PRO A 149 8.73 -1.73 -1.71
N PHE A 150 7.98 -0.66 -1.97
CA PHE A 150 7.46 0.27 -0.96
C PHE A 150 5.95 0.34 -1.11
N ALA A 151 5.23 0.12 -0.02
CA ALA A 151 3.80 0.32 0.02
C ALA A 151 3.47 1.79 0.33
N ASN A 152 2.68 2.41 -0.53
CA ASN A 152 2.02 3.69 -0.26
C ASN A 152 0.59 3.37 0.16
N VAL A 153 0.25 3.69 1.40
CA VAL A 153 -1.04 3.34 1.99
C VAL A 153 -1.77 4.62 2.34
N GLY A 154 -2.95 4.79 1.78
CA GLY A 154 -3.81 5.92 2.08
C GLY A 154 -4.38 5.83 3.50
N VAL A 155 -4.30 6.95 4.22
CA VAL A 155 -4.85 7.08 5.56
C VAL A 155 -6.11 7.93 5.51
N GLY A 156 -7.22 7.38 5.96
CA GLY A 156 -8.50 8.06 6.06
C GLY A 156 -8.71 8.68 7.44
N ILE A 157 -9.30 9.87 7.48
CA ILE A 157 -9.75 10.50 8.73
C ILE A 157 -11.24 10.22 8.89
N ASN A 158 -11.59 9.51 9.97
CA ASN A 158 -12.98 9.19 10.28
C ASN A 158 -13.60 10.28 11.15
N MET A 159 -14.72 10.82 10.68
CA MET A 159 -15.53 11.79 11.39
C MET A 159 -16.86 11.16 11.85
N ASN A 160 -17.66 11.88 12.66
CA ASN A 160 -18.90 11.36 13.23
C ASN A 160 -19.95 10.95 12.18
N GLU A 161 -19.95 11.54 11.00
CA GLU A 161 -20.96 11.29 9.97
C GLU A 161 -20.42 10.85 8.61
N MET A 162 -19.12 10.99 8.35
CA MET A 162 -18.51 10.61 7.06
C MET A 162 -17.06 10.17 7.21
N ALA A 163 -16.63 9.22 6.38
CA ALA A 163 -15.24 8.92 6.15
C ALA A 163 -14.81 9.66 4.87
N ASP A 164 -14.12 10.78 4.98
CA ASP A 164 -14.05 11.69 3.85
C ASP A 164 -12.64 12.06 3.39
N LEU A 165 -11.59 11.41 3.90
CA LEU A 165 -10.27 11.84 3.53
C LEU A 165 -9.22 10.77 3.48
N VAL A 166 -8.61 10.68 2.32
CA VAL A 166 -7.47 9.83 2.07
C VAL A 166 -6.24 10.69 1.88
N TYR A 167 -5.19 10.42 2.66
CA TYR A 167 -3.84 10.92 2.45
C TYR A 167 -2.92 9.79 1.99
N GLU A 168 -2.10 10.07 1.00
CA GLU A 168 -0.99 9.22 0.58
C GLU A 168 0.32 9.64 1.26
#